data_2e2819b7bae337eae6e9b07336e8c108
#
_entry.id   2e2819b7bae337eae6e9b07336e8c108
#
_cell.length_a   1.000
_cell.length_b   1.000
_cell.length_c   1.000
_cell.angle_alpha   90.00
_cell.angle_beta   90.00
_cell.angle_gamma   90.00
#
_symmetry.space_group_name_H-M   'P 1'
#
loop_
_entity.id
_entity.type
_entity.pdbx_description
1 polymer ?
#
loop_
_entity_poly.entity_id
_entity_poly.type
_entity_poly.pdbx_seq_one_letter_code
_entity_poly.pdbx_strand_id
1 'polypeptide(L)'
;MLKKFFKFLLFLLVVAFSIGLILTGLYFEKLSKPGSVYKTGINMVNEYVNYYLKVDDRYIFDNVFTIEGNMKMNISSEKYEKEKNNDESYMEKSKIVNNLDKLNASYSVSHDSKSKKLFLNLDEKLNNENLFSGKYLITDSTEYYFVDGILSNYVNGGSGNYFEGLSSEDTTITNIDYLYDFISTSLANNLEKDTTIIKTNLNIKNKDLEVEKLSYEFDNKSIIKLLNGVLSDLKNDEKAYKILSNADRDFKKRKVSETSSYLEKDEKYILNVFCSKFFYKPLRYEVIYHNKNDIKMFSYEGNSKKGDLFYTENGELKYKVDIENKNNNISMNVFNNIDKDLGSIKIERDINGLLFDANLKLEDNIYEIVGSSKYYDYKERESYSNDITVSFKVSEKQVNVVSGEIVFNNKVKASSEINEEIDKVILKSKLDEDTNKKLDNLYNDIKERLKK
;
A
#
# COMPACT_ATOMS: atom_id res chain seq x y z
N MET A 1 -12.69 -2.24 13.64
CA MET A 1 -11.47 -1.84 12.92
C MET A 1 -11.00 -2.96 11.99
N LEU A 2 -10.82 -4.19 12.46
CA LEU A 2 -10.39 -5.36 11.67
C LEU A 2 -11.30 -5.62 10.43
N LYS A 3 -12.63 -5.57 10.59
CA LYS A 3 -13.61 -5.80 9.49
C LYS A 3 -13.48 -4.73 8.37
N LYS A 4 -13.19 -3.46 8.72
CA LYS A 4 -12.94 -2.40 7.71
C LYS A 4 -11.58 -2.60 7.03
N PHE A 5 -10.58 -3.05 7.77
CA PHE A 5 -9.26 -3.39 7.23
C PHE A 5 -9.33 -4.56 6.25
N PHE A 6 -10.07 -5.64 6.58
CA PHE A 6 -10.28 -6.77 5.67
C PHE A 6 -11.09 -6.39 4.42
N LYS A 7 -12.12 -5.51 4.55
CA LYS A 7 -12.84 -4.98 3.38
C LYS A 7 -11.89 -4.18 2.47
N PHE A 8 -11.04 -3.35 3.06
CA PHE A 8 -10.03 -2.58 2.32
C PHE A 8 -8.97 -3.50 1.69
N LEU A 9 -8.50 -4.51 2.40
CA LEU A 9 -7.55 -5.50 1.88
C LEU A 9 -8.16 -6.32 0.73
N LEU A 10 -9.43 -6.74 0.87
CA LEU A 10 -10.15 -7.43 -0.19
C LEU A 10 -10.35 -6.52 -1.41
N PHE A 11 -10.71 -5.26 -1.20
CA PHE A 11 -10.80 -4.27 -2.27
C PHE A 11 -9.44 -4.08 -2.95
N LEU A 12 -8.35 -3.92 -2.20
CA LEU A 12 -7.00 -3.84 -2.74
C LEU A 12 -6.59 -5.12 -3.48
N LEU A 13 -6.94 -6.30 -2.95
CA LEU A 13 -6.70 -7.58 -3.64
C LEU A 13 -7.48 -7.67 -4.94
N VAL A 14 -8.76 -7.29 -4.97
CA VAL A 14 -9.56 -7.28 -6.20
C VAL A 14 -9.04 -6.25 -7.19
N VAL A 15 -8.69 -5.04 -6.74
CA VAL A 15 -8.09 -3.99 -7.58
C VAL A 15 -6.69 -4.40 -8.06
N ALA A 16 -5.83 -4.90 -7.19
CA ALA A 16 -4.50 -5.39 -7.55
C ALA A 16 -4.58 -6.59 -8.49
N PHE A 17 -5.52 -7.51 -8.25
CA PHE A 17 -5.80 -8.64 -9.14
C PHE A 17 -6.31 -8.17 -10.50
N SER A 18 -7.18 -7.16 -10.52
CA SER A 18 -7.70 -6.56 -11.76
C SER A 18 -6.60 -5.82 -12.52
N ILE A 19 -5.76 -5.05 -11.83
CA ILE A 19 -4.57 -4.41 -12.41
C ILE A 19 -3.61 -5.49 -12.90
N GLY A 20 -3.39 -6.57 -12.13
CA GLY A 20 -2.59 -7.70 -12.54
C GLY A 20 -3.12 -8.39 -13.79
N LEU A 21 -4.42 -8.62 -13.88
CA LEU A 21 -5.06 -9.16 -15.09
C LEU A 21 -4.97 -8.18 -16.27
N ILE A 22 -5.15 -6.89 -16.03
CA ILE A 22 -4.94 -5.83 -17.01
C ILE A 22 -3.50 -5.88 -17.54
N LEU A 23 -2.54 -5.94 -16.63
CA LEU A 23 -1.13 -6.05 -16.96
C LEU A 23 -0.79 -7.39 -17.66
N THR A 24 -1.53 -8.47 -17.40
CA THR A 24 -1.36 -9.79 -18.03
C THR A 24 -1.69 -9.79 -19.53
N GLY A 25 -2.73 -9.09 -19.93
CA GLY A 25 -3.00 -8.82 -21.34
C GLY A 25 -1.79 -8.23 -22.04
N LEU A 26 -0.87 -7.69 -21.25
CA LEU A 26 0.30 -6.99 -21.66
C LEU A 26 1.49 -7.89 -22.02
N TYR A 27 1.59 -9.14 -21.57
CA TYR A 27 2.83 -9.93 -21.72
C TYR A 27 2.70 -11.28 -22.44
N PHE A 28 1.49 -11.84 -22.60
CA PHE A 28 1.36 -13.22 -23.08
C PHE A 28 0.62 -13.38 -24.39
N GLU A 29 1.30 -13.98 -25.35
CA GLU A 29 0.71 -14.35 -26.64
C GLU A 29 -0.13 -15.62 -26.59
N LYS A 30 0.03 -16.50 -25.57
CA LYS A 30 -0.66 -17.81 -25.53
C LYS A 30 -0.87 -18.30 -24.11
N LEU A 31 -2.11 -18.32 -23.66
CA LEU A 31 -2.54 -19.00 -22.44
C LEU A 31 -3.35 -20.23 -22.80
N SER A 32 -2.97 -21.40 -22.29
CA SER A 32 -3.60 -22.68 -22.65
C SER A 32 -4.72 -23.13 -21.70
N LYS A 33 -4.85 -22.49 -20.54
CA LYS A 33 -5.82 -22.86 -19.49
C LYS A 33 -6.34 -21.64 -18.73
N PRO A 34 -7.58 -21.63 -18.24
CA PRO A 34 -8.12 -20.54 -17.43
C PRO A 34 -7.29 -20.17 -16.20
N GLY A 35 -6.78 -21.17 -15.46
CA GLY A 35 -5.91 -20.94 -14.30
C GLY A 35 -4.62 -20.21 -14.63
N SER A 36 -4.08 -20.40 -15.85
CA SER A 36 -2.91 -19.66 -16.31
C SER A 36 -3.19 -18.18 -16.47
N VAL A 37 -4.41 -17.78 -16.83
CA VAL A 37 -4.83 -16.37 -16.91
C VAL A 37 -4.73 -15.72 -15.53
N TYR A 38 -5.29 -16.37 -14.52
CA TYR A 38 -5.27 -15.88 -13.15
C TYR A 38 -3.83 -15.86 -12.58
N LYS A 39 -3.08 -16.95 -12.71
CA LYS A 39 -1.69 -17.04 -12.25
C LYS A 39 -0.83 -15.93 -12.86
N THR A 40 -0.99 -15.69 -14.14
CA THR A 40 -0.23 -14.65 -14.82
C THR A 40 -0.60 -13.26 -14.31
N GLY A 41 -1.89 -12.97 -14.08
CA GLY A 41 -2.34 -11.72 -13.50
C GLY A 41 -1.73 -11.46 -12.12
N ILE A 42 -1.72 -12.48 -11.26
CA ILE A 42 -1.15 -12.40 -9.93
C ILE A 42 0.37 -12.21 -9.99
N ASN A 43 1.07 -12.97 -10.83
CA ASN A 43 2.53 -12.85 -10.97
C ASN A 43 2.98 -11.49 -11.49
N MET A 44 2.18 -10.83 -12.31
CA MET A 44 2.52 -9.49 -12.78
C MET A 44 2.39 -8.40 -11.71
N VAL A 45 1.42 -8.53 -10.80
CA VAL A 45 1.41 -7.67 -9.60
C VAL A 45 2.72 -7.86 -8.83
N ASN A 46 3.18 -9.10 -8.70
CA ASN A 46 4.44 -9.43 -8.05
C ASN A 46 5.66 -8.83 -8.78
N GLU A 47 5.72 -8.98 -10.09
CA GLU A 47 6.80 -8.37 -10.88
C GLU A 47 6.80 -6.85 -10.78
N TYR A 48 5.62 -6.21 -10.76
CA TYR A 48 5.51 -4.77 -10.55
C TYR A 48 5.96 -4.36 -9.15
N VAL A 49 5.47 -5.03 -8.12
CA VAL A 49 5.87 -4.77 -6.73
C VAL A 49 7.37 -5.01 -6.57
N ASN A 50 7.88 -6.14 -7.04
CA ASN A 50 9.31 -6.45 -7.01
C ASN A 50 10.15 -5.51 -7.88
N TYR A 51 9.59 -5.01 -8.97
CA TYR A 51 10.26 -4.04 -9.82
C TYR A 51 10.39 -2.67 -9.13
N TYR A 52 9.37 -2.21 -8.40
CA TYR A 52 9.39 -0.95 -7.67
C TYR A 52 10.15 -1.06 -6.33
N LEU A 53 10.20 -2.24 -5.74
CA LEU A 53 11.02 -2.55 -4.57
C LEU A 53 12.43 -3.03 -4.94
N LYS A 54 12.86 -2.82 -6.18
CA LYS A 54 14.07 -3.38 -6.77
C LYS A 54 15.36 -2.66 -6.41
N VAL A 55 15.46 -2.16 -5.25
CA VAL A 55 16.76 -2.00 -4.65
C VAL A 55 17.11 -3.37 -4.09
N ASP A 56 18.36 -3.79 -4.19
CA ASP A 56 18.85 -5.01 -3.54
C ASP A 56 18.86 -4.86 -2.00
N ASP A 57 17.93 -4.10 -1.48
CA ASP A 57 17.56 -3.91 -0.07
C ASP A 57 17.24 -5.24 0.60
N ARG A 58 16.83 -6.21 -0.19
CA ARG A 58 16.57 -7.57 0.22
C ARG A 58 17.67 -8.13 1.13
N TYR A 59 18.91 -7.83 0.81
CA TYR A 59 20.05 -8.33 1.59
C TYR A 59 20.31 -7.51 2.86
N ILE A 60 19.85 -6.28 2.90
CA ILE A 60 19.95 -5.45 4.10
C ILE A 60 18.86 -5.84 5.09
N PHE A 61 17.63 -6.08 4.59
CA PHE A 61 16.49 -6.47 5.42
C PHE A 61 16.59 -7.88 6.02
N ASP A 62 17.38 -8.78 5.44
CA ASP A 62 17.63 -10.11 6.00
C ASP A 62 18.57 -10.08 7.23
N ASN A 63 19.19 -8.96 7.50
CA ASN A 63 20.15 -8.78 8.58
C ASN A 63 19.69 -7.70 9.58
N VAL A 64 20.60 -7.32 10.47
CA VAL A 64 20.44 -6.14 11.31
C VAL A 64 20.67 -4.90 10.44
N PHE A 65 19.72 -4.00 10.42
CA PHE A 65 19.85 -2.76 9.65
C PHE A 65 19.38 -1.55 10.43
N THR A 66 19.90 -0.38 10.06
CA THR A 66 19.48 0.92 10.59
C THR A 66 19.16 1.86 9.43
N ILE A 67 18.01 2.52 9.52
CA ILE A 67 17.60 3.63 8.66
C ILE A 67 17.75 4.89 9.49
N GLU A 68 18.62 5.80 9.09
CA GLU A 68 18.74 7.15 9.64
C GLU A 68 18.16 8.11 8.62
N GLY A 69 17.23 8.97 9.03
CA GLY A 69 16.59 9.88 8.09
C GLY A 69 16.24 11.23 8.69
N ASN A 70 16.02 12.16 7.78
CA ASN A 70 15.49 13.48 8.10
C ASN A 70 14.28 13.75 7.20
N MET A 71 13.25 14.35 7.76
CA MET A 71 12.07 14.82 7.06
C MET A 71 11.99 16.34 7.19
N LYS A 72 11.72 17.01 6.07
CA LYS A 72 11.39 18.43 6.03
C LYS A 72 10.08 18.63 5.30
N MET A 73 9.31 19.58 5.77
CA MET A 73 8.07 19.98 5.13
C MET A 73 8.15 21.46 4.75
N ASN A 74 7.61 21.78 3.58
CA ASN A 74 7.38 23.14 3.14
C ASN A 74 5.93 23.20 2.65
N ILE A 75 5.04 23.79 3.44
CA ILE A 75 3.59 23.76 3.19
C ILE A 75 3.06 25.19 3.23
N SER A 76 2.20 25.52 2.28
CA SER A 76 1.56 26.86 2.19
C SER A 76 0.10 26.76 1.76
N SER A 77 -0.68 27.79 2.08
CA SER A 77 -2.07 27.90 1.65
C SER A 77 -2.44 29.37 1.40
N GLU A 78 -2.72 29.70 0.18
CA GLU A 78 -3.20 31.02 -0.21
C GLU A 78 -4.65 31.26 0.27
N LYS A 79 -5.49 30.22 0.20
CA LYS A 79 -6.89 30.29 0.65
C LYS A 79 -6.99 30.59 2.13
N TYR A 80 -6.25 29.85 2.97
CA TYR A 80 -6.30 30.03 4.42
C TYR A 80 -5.72 31.39 4.82
N GLU A 81 -4.67 31.84 4.15
CA GLU A 81 -4.11 33.18 4.40
C GLU A 81 -5.07 34.32 4.04
N LYS A 82 -5.81 34.21 2.93
CA LYS A 82 -6.82 35.21 2.53
C LYS A 82 -8.03 35.22 3.41
N GLU A 83 -8.50 34.03 3.84
CA GLU A 83 -9.74 33.87 4.58
C GLU A 83 -9.58 33.95 6.11
N LYS A 84 -8.34 33.98 6.62
CA LYS A 84 -8.04 33.91 8.07
C LYS A 84 -8.71 34.99 8.92
N ASN A 85 -9.01 36.16 8.34
CA ASN A 85 -9.67 37.25 9.04
C ASN A 85 -11.19 37.16 8.99
N ASN A 86 -11.76 36.27 8.19
CA ASN A 86 -13.19 36.15 7.97
C ASN A 86 -13.83 35.04 8.80
N ASP A 87 -13.02 34.03 9.19
CA ASP A 87 -13.49 32.84 9.89
C ASP A 87 -12.39 32.31 10.81
N GLU A 88 -12.72 32.07 12.09
CA GLU A 88 -11.81 31.54 13.10
C GLU A 88 -11.22 30.18 12.71
N SER A 89 -12.01 29.34 12.04
CA SER A 89 -11.55 28.05 11.51
C SER A 89 -10.45 28.20 10.46
N TYR A 90 -10.52 29.19 9.58
CA TYR A 90 -9.46 29.48 8.61
C TYR A 90 -8.22 30.09 9.26
N MET A 91 -8.40 30.88 10.32
CA MET A 91 -7.28 31.39 11.10
C MET A 91 -6.48 30.24 11.76
N GLU A 92 -7.15 29.27 12.37
CA GLU A 92 -6.48 28.09 12.93
C GLU A 92 -5.75 27.27 11.86
N LYS A 93 -6.40 27.03 10.72
CA LYS A 93 -5.80 26.29 9.60
C LYS A 93 -4.58 26.98 9.04
N SER A 94 -4.63 28.31 8.88
CA SER A 94 -3.47 29.11 8.44
C SER A 94 -2.29 28.99 9.40
N LYS A 95 -2.52 29.08 10.70
CA LYS A 95 -1.46 28.90 11.70
C LYS A 95 -0.84 27.51 11.64
N ILE A 96 -1.66 26.45 11.59
CA ILE A 96 -1.17 25.08 11.48
C ILE A 96 -0.29 24.91 10.22
N VAL A 97 -0.76 25.37 9.07
CA VAL A 97 -0.01 25.29 7.80
C VAL A 97 1.33 26.00 7.90
N ASN A 98 1.34 27.25 8.43
CA ASN A 98 2.57 28.02 8.59
C ASN A 98 3.56 27.41 9.59
N ASN A 99 3.07 26.63 10.54
CA ASN A 99 3.93 25.94 11.49
C ASN A 99 4.43 24.59 10.95
N LEU A 100 3.62 23.88 10.15
CA LEU A 100 4.08 22.69 9.44
C LEU A 100 5.23 23.00 8.46
N ASP A 101 5.24 24.20 7.87
CA ASP A 101 6.36 24.68 7.03
C ASP A 101 7.70 24.76 7.80
N LYS A 102 7.63 24.87 9.13
CA LYS A 102 8.80 24.99 10.01
C LYS A 102 9.13 23.69 10.74
N LEU A 103 8.39 22.62 10.44
CA LEU A 103 8.59 21.33 11.06
C LEU A 103 9.75 20.58 10.40
N ASN A 104 10.66 20.13 11.24
CA ASN A 104 11.73 19.23 10.85
C ASN A 104 11.69 18.01 11.78
N ALA A 105 11.86 16.84 11.22
CA ALA A 105 11.99 15.63 12.00
C ALA A 105 13.28 14.90 11.63
N SER A 106 13.94 14.33 12.62
CA SER A 106 14.99 13.34 12.42
C SER A 106 14.57 12.04 13.07
N TYR A 107 14.86 10.93 12.42
CA TYR A 107 14.49 9.62 12.91
C TYR A 107 15.59 8.59 12.66
N SER A 108 15.58 7.58 13.49
CA SER A 108 16.37 6.37 13.31
C SER A 108 15.50 5.16 13.60
N VAL A 109 15.48 4.22 12.67
CA VAL A 109 14.78 2.93 12.80
C VAL A 109 15.83 1.84 12.69
N SER A 110 15.98 1.03 13.72
CA SER A 110 16.88 -0.13 13.71
C SER A 110 16.07 -1.41 13.90
N HIS A 111 16.36 -2.39 13.09
CA HIS A 111 15.73 -3.71 13.14
C HIS A 111 16.78 -4.80 13.25
N ASP A 112 16.58 -5.73 14.18
CA ASP A 112 17.41 -6.90 14.37
C ASP A 112 16.51 -8.15 14.48
N SER A 113 16.45 -8.89 13.39
CA SER A 113 15.65 -10.12 13.34
C SER A 113 16.22 -11.24 14.20
N LYS A 114 17.53 -11.25 14.47
CA LYS A 114 18.20 -12.31 15.24
C LYS A 114 17.95 -12.15 16.73
N SER A 115 18.13 -10.94 17.26
CA SER A 115 17.85 -10.64 18.67
C SER A 115 16.39 -10.26 18.91
N LYS A 116 15.56 -10.22 17.87
CA LYS A 116 14.15 -9.82 17.92
C LYS A 116 13.98 -8.45 18.56
N LYS A 117 14.67 -7.46 18.02
CA LYS A 117 14.60 -6.08 18.46
C LYS A 117 14.18 -5.16 17.34
N LEU A 118 13.31 -4.22 17.65
CA LEU A 118 12.98 -3.07 16.81
C LEU A 118 13.15 -1.81 17.67
N PHE A 119 13.96 -0.89 17.22
CA PHE A 119 14.17 0.39 17.88
C PHE A 119 13.79 1.53 16.96
N LEU A 120 12.99 2.45 17.44
CA LEU A 120 12.64 3.70 16.80
C LEU A 120 13.04 4.86 17.70
N ASN A 121 13.78 5.82 17.17
CA ASN A 121 14.00 7.12 17.75
C ASN A 121 13.42 8.20 16.84
N LEU A 122 12.69 9.15 17.38
CA LEU A 122 12.05 10.24 16.64
C LEU A 122 12.28 11.55 17.40
N ASP A 123 12.85 12.54 16.71
CA ASP A 123 13.03 13.90 17.20
C ASP A 123 12.36 14.88 16.24
N GLU A 124 11.37 15.58 16.71
CA GLU A 124 10.64 16.61 15.95
C GLU A 124 10.93 18.00 16.52
N LYS A 125 11.20 18.94 15.62
CA LYS A 125 11.47 20.34 15.96
C LYS A 125 10.56 21.27 15.19
N LEU A 126 9.99 22.21 15.90
CA LEU A 126 9.23 23.33 15.35
C LEU A 126 10.02 24.62 15.58
N ASN A 127 10.35 25.37 14.54
CA ASN A 127 11.22 26.56 14.64
C ASN A 127 12.58 26.28 15.30
N ASN A 128 13.17 25.10 15.13
CA ASN A 128 14.37 24.62 15.81
C ASN A 128 14.20 24.37 17.34
N GLU A 129 13.03 24.52 17.89
CA GLU A 129 12.71 24.13 19.27
C GLU A 129 12.14 22.71 19.30
N ASN A 130 12.49 21.95 20.33
CA ASN A 130 11.99 20.60 20.49
C ASN A 130 10.45 20.61 20.61
N LEU A 131 9.76 19.99 19.65
CA LEU A 131 8.33 19.76 19.69
C LEU A 131 8.00 18.43 20.36
N PHE A 132 8.72 17.41 19.97
CA PHE A 132 8.59 16.04 20.45
C PHE A 132 9.94 15.30 20.32
N SER A 133 10.29 14.52 21.31
CA SER A 133 11.38 13.56 21.25
C SER A 133 10.96 12.28 21.96
N GLY A 134 11.11 11.17 21.30
CA GLY A 134 10.67 9.90 21.86
C GLY A 134 11.39 8.69 21.28
N LYS A 135 11.43 7.64 22.07
CA LYS A 135 12.01 6.36 21.70
C LYS A 135 11.01 5.24 21.92
N TYR A 136 11.02 4.28 21.03
CA TYR A 136 10.20 3.09 21.12
C TYR A 136 11.07 1.87 20.86
N LEU A 137 11.04 0.91 21.77
CA LEU A 137 11.81 -0.32 21.68
C LEU A 137 10.91 -1.52 21.89
N ILE A 138 10.97 -2.46 20.99
CA ILE A 138 10.38 -3.78 21.14
C ILE A 138 11.50 -4.80 21.31
N THR A 139 11.44 -5.60 22.36
CA THR A 139 12.37 -6.69 22.60
C THR A 139 11.59 -7.96 22.89
N ASP A 140 11.86 -9.01 22.12
CA ASP A 140 11.14 -10.29 22.22
C ASP A 140 9.61 -10.10 22.10
N SER A 141 8.88 -10.02 23.18
CA SER A 141 7.43 -9.81 23.19
C SER A 141 7.01 -8.60 24.05
N THR A 142 7.94 -7.73 24.38
CA THR A 142 7.70 -6.61 25.30
C THR A 142 7.99 -5.28 24.60
N GLU A 143 7.09 -4.35 24.78
CA GLU A 143 7.19 -2.99 24.28
C GLU A 143 7.68 -2.05 25.36
N TYR A 144 8.55 -1.12 24.99
CA TYR A 144 9.05 -0.07 25.84
C TYR A 144 8.97 1.26 25.10
N TYR A 145 8.56 2.30 25.78
CA TYR A 145 8.57 3.65 25.25
C TYR A 145 9.16 4.65 26.22
N PHE A 146 9.72 5.69 25.65
CA PHE A 146 10.31 6.81 26.36
C PHE A 146 9.87 8.10 25.67
N VAL A 147 9.49 9.12 26.43
CA VAL A 147 9.16 10.45 25.93
C VAL A 147 9.98 11.46 26.70
N ASP A 148 10.85 12.16 25.99
CA ASP A 148 11.74 13.15 26.58
C ASP A 148 10.96 14.30 27.24
N GLY A 149 11.44 14.80 28.38
CA GLY A 149 10.77 15.83 29.15
C GLY A 149 9.53 15.39 29.94
N ILE A 150 9.03 14.15 29.73
CA ILE A 150 7.90 13.58 30.48
C ILE A 150 8.36 12.40 31.33
N LEU A 151 9.11 11.49 30.73
CA LEU A 151 9.56 10.26 31.39
C LEU A 151 11.04 10.35 31.78
N SER A 152 11.37 9.84 32.94
CA SER A 152 12.76 9.72 33.42
C SER A 152 13.39 8.37 33.03
N ASN A 153 12.59 7.39 32.68
CA ASN A 153 13.02 6.05 32.33
C ASN A 153 12.07 5.46 31.29
N TYR A 154 12.46 4.35 30.66
CA TYR A 154 11.56 3.58 29.80
C TYR A 154 10.36 3.05 30.56
N VAL A 155 9.20 3.11 29.95
CA VAL A 155 7.96 2.56 30.48
C VAL A 155 7.63 1.29 29.72
N ASN A 156 7.28 0.23 30.45
CA ASN A 156 6.76 -0.99 29.85
C ASN A 156 5.35 -0.73 29.30
N GLY A 157 5.18 -0.78 28.00
CA GLY A 157 3.91 -0.58 27.27
C GLY A 157 3.00 -1.81 27.26
N GLY A 158 3.54 -2.96 27.66
CA GLY A 158 2.82 -4.22 27.64
C GLY A 158 3.52 -5.31 26.82
N SER A 159 2.83 -6.42 26.60
CA SER A 159 3.31 -7.49 25.72
C SER A 159 2.74 -7.30 24.32
N GLY A 160 3.64 -7.22 23.34
CA GLY A 160 3.30 -7.22 21.91
C GLY A 160 3.84 -8.50 21.26
N ASN A 161 3.05 -9.13 20.41
CA ASN A 161 3.45 -10.37 19.70
C ASN A 161 4.10 -10.03 18.33
N TYR A 162 4.96 -9.01 18.28
CA TYR A 162 5.51 -8.51 17.02
C TYR A 162 6.53 -9.45 16.39
N PHE A 163 7.22 -10.24 17.21
CA PHE A 163 8.21 -11.21 16.77
C PHE A 163 7.80 -12.65 17.08
N GLU A 164 6.60 -12.85 17.66
CA GLU A 164 6.12 -14.20 17.96
C GLU A 164 5.94 -14.98 16.65
N GLY A 165 6.76 -16.00 16.47
CA GLY A 165 6.76 -16.82 15.28
C GLY A 165 7.69 -16.40 14.14
N LEU A 166 8.37 -15.28 14.22
CA LEU A 166 9.42 -14.93 13.27
C LEU A 166 10.75 -15.51 13.77
N SER A 167 11.15 -16.69 13.27
CA SER A 167 12.52 -17.14 13.45
C SER A 167 13.42 -16.46 12.41
N SER A 168 14.64 -16.11 12.79
CA SER A 168 15.63 -15.47 11.91
C SER A 168 15.99 -16.32 10.68
N GLU A 169 15.75 -17.62 10.72
CA GLU A 169 16.03 -18.55 9.62
C GLU A 169 14.86 -18.65 8.62
N ASP A 170 13.62 -18.29 9.04
CA ASP A 170 12.41 -18.53 8.26
C ASP A 170 11.92 -17.27 7.54
N THR A 171 12.43 -16.09 7.88
CA THR A 171 12.08 -14.79 7.25
C THR A 171 13.02 -14.40 6.12
N THR A 172 13.78 -15.35 5.58
CA THR A 172 14.60 -15.05 4.39
C THR A 172 13.70 -14.67 3.23
N ILE A 173 14.14 -13.71 2.41
CA ILE A 173 13.43 -13.28 1.19
C ILE A 173 13.09 -14.48 0.31
N THR A 174 13.98 -15.46 0.24
CA THR A 174 13.74 -16.72 -0.47
C THR A 174 12.48 -17.44 0.01
N ASN A 175 12.20 -17.40 1.32
CA ASN A 175 11.00 -18.00 1.89
C ASN A 175 9.76 -17.13 1.63
N ILE A 176 9.88 -15.82 1.67
CA ILE A 176 8.80 -14.89 1.30
C ILE A 176 8.45 -15.03 -0.18
N ASP A 177 9.44 -15.05 -1.06
CA ASP A 177 9.25 -15.24 -2.51
C ASP A 177 8.61 -16.60 -2.78
N TYR A 178 9.04 -17.67 -2.07
CA TYR A 178 8.42 -18.98 -2.16
C TYR A 178 6.96 -18.97 -1.75
N LEU A 179 6.64 -18.41 -0.58
CA LEU A 179 5.25 -18.31 -0.10
C LEU A 179 4.39 -17.51 -1.06
N TYR A 180 4.93 -16.44 -1.60
CA TYR A 180 4.21 -15.59 -2.54
C TYR A 180 3.88 -16.35 -3.84
N ASP A 181 4.86 -17.02 -4.46
CA ASP A 181 4.62 -17.83 -5.67
C ASP A 181 3.67 -18.99 -5.40
N PHE A 182 3.80 -19.64 -4.23
CA PHE A 182 2.91 -20.71 -3.81
C PHE A 182 1.48 -20.23 -3.63
N ILE A 183 1.27 -19.14 -2.87
CA ILE A 183 -0.05 -18.53 -2.64
C ILE A 183 -0.66 -18.08 -3.96
N SER A 184 0.12 -17.45 -4.83
CA SER A 184 -0.31 -17.01 -6.17
C SER A 184 -0.81 -18.18 -7.01
N THR A 185 -0.07 -19.29 -6.98
CA THR A 185 -0.42 -20.52 -7.70
C THR A 185 -1.68 -21.17 -7.11
N SER A 186 -1.77 -21.26 -5.80
CA SER A 186 -2.92 -21.83 -5.11
C SER A 186 -4.18 -21.01 -5.33
N LEU A 187 -4.09 -19.68 -5.27
CA LEU A 187 -5.19 -18.77 -5.60
C LEU A 187 -5.69 -19.01 -7.03
N ALA A 188 -4.79 -19.02 -8.00
CA ALA A 188 -5.12 -19.23 -9.40
C ALA A 188 -5.84 -20.58 -9.62
N ASN A 189 -5.34 -21.66 -9.02
CA ASN A 189 -5.92 -22.98 -9.12
C ASN A 189 -7.30 -23.08 -8.46
N ASN A 190 -7.50 -22.42 -7.31
CA ASN A 190 -8.78 -22.42 -6.63
C ASN A 190 -9.82 -21.54 -7.34
N LEU A 191 -9.41 -20.42 -7.95
CA LEU A 191 -10.26 -19.62 -8.82
C LEU A 191 -10.71 -20.40 -10.06
N GLU A 192 -9.79 -21.14 -10.70
CA GLU A 192 -10.10 -21.95 -11.88
C GLU A 192 -11.21 -22.98 -11.63
N LYS A 193 -11.22 -23.62 -10.46
CA LYS A 193 -12.20 -24.66 -10.11
C LYS A 193 -13.66 -24.19 -10.15
N ASP A 194 -13.88 -22.92 -9.81
CA ASP A 194 -15.24 -22.35 -9.70
C ASP A 194 -15.50 -21.32 -10.82
N THR A 195 -14.60 -21.19 -11.80
CA THR A 195 -14.77 -20.30 -12.93
C THR A 195 -15.79 -20.86 -13.91
N THR A 196 -16.81 -20.06 -14.24
CA THR A 196 -17.76 -20.37 -15.29
C THR A 196 -17.21 -19.91 -16.62
N ILE A 197 -17.28 -20.77 -17.64
CA ILE A 197 -16.84 -20.46 -19.00
C ILE A 197 -18.06 -20.40 -19.90
N ILE A 198 -18.27 -19.26 -20.55
CA ILE A 198 -19.43 -19.01 -21.42
C ILE A 198 -18.93 -18.50 -22.76
N LYS A 199 -19.42 -19.10 -23.84
CA LYS A 199 -19.21 -18.58 -25.20
C LYS A 199 -20.13 -17.37 -25.41
N THR A 200 -19.55 -16.28 -25.87
CA THR A 200 -20.29 -15.03 -26.11
C THR A 200 -19.64 -14.23 -27.23
N ASN A 201 -20.32 -13.17 -27.65
CA ASN A 201 -19.77 -12.18 -28.56
C ASN A 201 -19.31 -10.96 -27.77
N LEU A 202 -18.18 -10.42 -28.13
CA LEU A 202 -17.60 -9.21 -27.57
C LEU A 202 -17.38 -8.20 -28.69
N ASN A 203 -17.95 -7.01 -28.56
CA ASN A 203 -17.66 -5.91 -29.47
C ASN A 203 -16.44 -5.14 -28.96
N ILE A 204 -15.39 -5.11 -29.77
CA ILE A 204 -14.18 -4.32 -29.53
C ILE A 204 -13.93 -3.46 -30.77
N LYS A 205 -13.89 -2.14 -30.59
CA LYS A 205 -13.63 -1.19 -31.68
C LYS A 205 -14.49 -1.45 -32.93
N ASN A 206 -15.79 -1.63 -32.74
CA ASN A 206 -16.79 -1.92 -33.77
C ASN A 206 -16.58 -3.26 -34.51
N LYS A 207 -15.89 -4.21 -33.90
CA LYS A 207 -15.74 -5.57 -34.42
C LYS A 207 -16.32 -6.56 -33.42
N ASP A 208 -17.27 -7.37 -33.89
CA ASP A 208 -17.82 -8.46 -33.10
C ASP A 208 -16.91 -9.68 -33.18
N LEU A 209 -16.46 -10.13 -32.03
CA LEU A 209 -15.56 -11.26 -31.89
C LEU A 209 -16.24 -12.35 -31.06
N GLU A 210 -16.22 -13.60 -31.54
CA GLU A 210 -16.56 -14.76 -30.71
C GLU A 210 -15.45 -14.99 -29.67
N VAL A 211 -15.85 -14.99 -28.39
CA VAL A 211 -14.91 -15.09 -27.27
C VAL A 211 -15.41 -16.10 -26.25
N GLU A 212 -14.50 -16.57 -25.41
CA GLU A 212 -14.84 -17.27 -24.18
C GLU A 212 -14.73 -16.28 -23.01
N LYS A 213 -15.83 -16.13 -22.26
CA LYS A 213 -15.92 -15.33 -21.06
C LYS A 213 -15.68 -16.25 -19.86
N LEU A 214 -14.60 -16.02 -19.14
CA LEU A 214 -14.32 -16.60 -17.84
C LEU A 214 -14.95 -15.69 -16.79
N SER A 215 -15.80 -16.25 -15.93
CA SER A 215 -16.50 -15.49 -14.91
C SER A 215 -16.34 -16.13 -13.55
N TYR A 216 -15.91 -15.35 -12.56
CA TYR A 216 -15.85 -15.75 -11.16
C TYR A 216 -16.61 -14.74 -10.29
N GLU A 217 -17.47 -15.24 -9.42
CA GLU A 217 -18.25 -14.40 -8.51
C GLU A 217 -17.68 -14.50 -7.09
N PHE A 218 -17.36 -13.34 -6.51
CA PHE A 218 -16.92 -13.18 -5.13
C PHE A 218 -18.11 -12.74 -4.27
N ASP A 219 -18.81 -13.69 -3.71
CA ASP A 219 -19.73 -13.51 -2.60
C ASP A 219 -19.09 -14.02 -1.30
N ASN A 220 -19.77 -13.91 -0.17
CA ASN A 220 -19.21 -14.39 1.11
C ASN A 220 -18.86 -15.88 1.08
N LYS A 221 -19.67 -16.69 0.41
CA LYS A 221 -19.48 -18.15 0.32
C LYS A 221 -18.27 -18.52 -0.53
N SER A 222 -18.16 -17.91 -1.72
CA SER A 222 -17.05 -18.17 -2.64
C SER A 222 -15.71 -17.65 -2.06
N ILE A 223 -15.72 -16.51 -1.35
CA ILE A 223 -14.54 -15.99 -0.65
C ILE A 223 -14.10 -16.97 0.44
N ILE A 224 -15.01 -17.43 1.28
CA ILE A 224 -14.70 -18.41 2.33
C ILE A 224 -14.13 -19.71 1.73
N LYS A 225 -14.75 -20.19 0.65
CA LYS A 225 -14.29 -21.39 -0.07
C LYS A 225 -12.89 -21.20 -0.64
N LEU A 226 -12.64 -20.07 -1.31
CA LEU A 226 -11.34 -19.70 -1.88
C LEU A 226 -10.25 -19.66 -0.80
N LEU A 227 -10.51 -18.94 0.29
CA LEU A 227 -9.55 -18.80 1.39
C LEU A 227 -9.26 -20.14 2.09
N ASN A 228 -10.29 -20.95 2.31
CA ASN A 228 -10.09 -22.29 2.90
C ASN A 228 -9.36 -23.23 1.92
N GLY A 229 -9.59 -23.09 0.61
CA GLY A 229 -8.82 -23.81 -0.42
C GLY A 229 -7.34 -23.48 -0.36
N VAL A 230 -7.01 -22.20 -0.33
CA VAL A 230 -5.61 -21.73 -0.21
C VAL A 230 -4.98 -22.18 1.11
N LEU A 231 -5.70 -22.07 2.24
CA LEU A 231 -5.21 -22.56 3.53
C LEU A 231 -4.97 -24.07 3.53
N SER A 232 -5.82 -24.83 2.85
CA SER A 232 -5.63 -26.27 2.70
C SER A 232 -4.37 -26.59 1.89
N ASP A 233 -4.18 -25.90 0.76
CA ASP A 233 -3.00 -26.09 -0.08
C ASP A 233 -1.71 -25.74 0.69
N LEU A 234 -1.70 -24.63 1.44
CA LEU A 234 -0.56 -24.20 2.29
C LEU A 234 -0.23 -25.22 3.40
N LYS A 235 -1.23 -25.86 3.98
CA LYS A 235 -1.03 -26.91 4.99
C LYS A 235 -0.53 -28.23 4.42
N ASN A 236 -0.79 -28.49 3.16
CA ASN A 236 -0.37 -29.70 2.47
C ASN A 236 1.01 -29.55 1.81
N ASP A 237 1.52 -28.36 1.66
CA ASP A 237 2.88 -28.11 1.20
C ASP A 237 3.86 -28.09 2.37
N GLU A 238 4.85 -28.97 2.36
CA GLU A 238 5.78 -29.18 3.47
C GLU A 238 6.57 -27.91 3.82
N LYS A 239 7.06 -27.19 2.78
CA LYS A 239 7.87 -25.98 2.98
C LYS A 239 7.02 -24.79 3.42
N ALA A 240 5.87 -24.55 2.78
CA ALA A 240 4.95 -23.48 3.16
C ALA A 240 4.43 -23.72 4.59
N TYR A 241 4.05 -24.96 4.89
CA TYR A 241 3.60 -25.33 6.23
C TYR A 241 4.67 -25.07 7.29
N LYS A 242 5.92 -25.48 7.02
CA LYS A 242 7.03 -25.24 7.95
C LYS A 242 7.23 -23.76 8.23
N ILE A 243 7.30 -22.93 7.17
CA ILE A 243 7.47 -21.48 7.29
C ILE A 243 6.33 -20.89 8.13
N LEU A 244 5.08 -21.20 7.77
CA LEU A 244 3.91 -20.61 8.43
C LEU A 244 3.65 -21.14 9.83
N SER A 245 3.99 -22.41 10.12
CA SER A 245 3.85 -22.98 11.47
C SER A 245 4.91 -22.44 12.43
N ASN A 246 6.04 -22.00 11.94
CA ASN A 246 7.03 -21.26 12.73
C ASN A 246 6.54 -19.85 13.08
N ALA A 247 5.84 -19.21 12.14
CA ALA A 247 5.23 -17.89 12.35
C ALA A 247 3.93 -17.94 13.18
N ASP A 248 3.17 -19.01 13.10
CA ASP A 248 1.92 -19.21 13.85
C ASP A 248 1.82 -20.66 14.34
N ARG A 249 2.05 -20.90 15.61
CA ARG A 249 1.98 -22.23 16.25
C ARG A 249 0.63 -22.92 16.08
N ASP A 250 -0.43 -22.14 15.93
CA ASP A 250 -1.79 -22.65 15.71
C ASP A 250 -2.16 -22.74 14.24
N PHE A 251 -1.22 -22.49 13.31
CA PHE A 251 -1.47 -22.49 11.86
C PHE A 251 -2.20 -23.75 11.38
N LYS A 252 -1.85 -24.92 11.93
CA LYS A 252 -2.52 -26.18 11.62
C LYS A 252 -4.03 -26.14 11.87
N LYS A 253 -4.47 -25.42 12.91
CA LYS A 253 -5.88 -25.29 13.31
C LYS A 253 -6.59 -24.12 12.61
N ARG A 254 -5.85 -23.22 11.95
CA ARG A 254 -6.44 -22.07 11.29
C ARG A 254 -7.39 -22.50 10.19
N LYS A 255 -8.57 -21.94 10.21
CA LYS A 255 -9.60 -22.05 9.15
C LYS A 255 -10.42 -20.78 9.12
N VAL A 256 -10.92 -20.45 7.95
CA VAL A 256 -11.91 -19.37 7.81
C VAL A 256 -13.26 -19.94 8.23
N SER A 257 -13.91 -19.28 9.18
CA SER A 257 -15.23 -19.71 9.65
C SER A 257 -16.27 -19.52 8.53
N GLU A 258 -17.15 -20.48 8.36
CA GLU A 258 -18.28 -20.40 7.43
C GLU A 258 -19.26 -19.27 7.75
N THR A 259 -19.24 -18.80 9.01
CA THR A 259 -20.04 -17.65 9.47
C THR A 259 -19.34 -16.32 9.29
N SER A 260 -18.11 -16.31 8.76
CA SER A 260 -17.40 -15.07 8.48
C SER A 260 -18.11 -14.29 7.38
N SER A 261 -18.22 -12.97 7.57
CA SER A 261 -18.82 -12.07 6.59
C SER A 261 -17.80 -11.02 6.16
N TYR A 262 -17.32 -11.12 4.95
CA TYR A 262 -16.38 -10.19 4.33
C TYR A 262 -17.08 -9.08 3.55
N LEU A 263 -18.25 -9.40 2.98
CA LEU A 263 -19.12 -8.50 2.22
C LEU A 263 -20.43 -8.31 2.97
N GLU A 264 -21.12 -7.20 2.73
CA GLU A 264 -22.50 -7.02 3.19
C GLU A 264 -23.45 -7.99 2.48
N LYS A 265 -24.67 -8.14 2.98
CA LYS A 265 -25.58 -9.20 2.53
C LYS A 265 -25.86 -9.18 1.02
N ASP A 266 -25.91 -7.96 0.45
CA ASP A 266 -26.26 -7.75 -0.97
C ASP A 266 -25.05 -7.29 -1.80
N GLU A 267 -23.81 -7.41 -1.24
CA GLU A 267 -22.58 -7.07 -1.95
C GLU A 267 -21.95 -8.28 -2.61
N LYS A 268 -21.49 -8.13 -3.83
CA LYS A 268 -20.64 -9.08 -4.54
C LYS A 268 -19.72 -8.40 -5.55
N TYR A 269 -18.66 -9.08 -5.90
CA TYR A 269 -17.80 -8.72 -7.02
C TYR A 269 -17.84 -9.82 -8.07
N ILE A 270 -17.83 -9.42 -9.34
CA ILE A 270 -17.75 -10.36 -10.45
C ILE A 270 -16.52 -10.00 -11.26
N LEU A 271 -15.63 -10.97 -11.43
CA LEU A 271 -14.46 -10.87 -12.30
C LEU A 271 -14.77 -11.58 -13.60
N ASN A 272 -14.76 -10.85 -14.71
CA ASN A 272 -14.90 -11.39 -16.05
C ASN A 272 -13.60 -11.20 -16.83
N VAL A 273 -13.16 -12.24 -17.53
CA VAL A 273 -12.07 -12.16 -18.49
C VAL A 273 -12.58 -12.69 -19.82
N PHE A 274 -12.55 -11.87 -20.84
CA PHE A 274 -12.96 -12.25 -22.19
C PHE A 274 -11.70 -12.63 -22.96
N CYS A 275 -11.65 -13.89 -23.40
CA CYS A 275 -10.49 -14.46 -24.05
C CYS A 275 -10.79 -14.89 -25.48
N SER A 276 -9.77 -14.87 -26.33
CA SER A 276 -9.87 -15.46 -27.66
C SER A 276 -10.09 -16.99 -27.57
N LYS A 277 -10.92 -17.51 -28.48
CA LYS A 277 -11.42 -18.89 -28.50
C LYS A 277 -10.33 -19.99 -28.51
N PHE A 278 -9.18 -19.72 -29.11
CA PHE A 278 -8.15 -20.77 -29.33
C PHE A 278 -6.94 -20.72 -28.40
N PHE A 279 -6.66 -19.58 -27.77
CA PHE A 279 -5.41 -19.39 -27.01
C PHE A 279 -5.62 -18.79 -25.64
N TYR A 280 -6.88 -18.59 -25.23
CA TYR A 280 -7.21 -17.84 -24.00
C TYR A 280 -6.44 -16.51 -23.90
N LYS A 281 -6.15 -15.87 -25.05
CA LYS A 281 -5.54 -14.54 -25.05
C LYS A 281 -6.58 -13.56 -24.53
N PRO A 282 -6.31 -12.88 -23.40
CA PRO A 282 -7.24 -11.90 -22.89
C PRO A 282 -7.40 -10.73 -23.85
N LEU A 283 -8.64 -10.29 -24.03
CA LEU A 283 -9.05 -9.19 -24.89
C LEU A 283 -9.67 -8.06 -24.10
N ARG A 284 -10.42 -8.42 -23.06
CA ARG A 284 -11.08 -7.47 -22.16
C ARG A 284 -11.17 -8.07 -20.76
N TYR A 285 -11.02 -7.22 -19.76
CA TYR A 285 -11.20 -7.55 -18.36
C TYR A 285 -12.30 -6.67 -17.78
N GLU A 286 -13.12 -7.24 -16.90
CA GLU A 286 -14.15 -6.49 -16.19
C GLU A 286 -14.14 -6.89 -14.73
N VAL A 287 -14.21 -5.89 -13.86
CA VAL A 287 -14.50 -6.07 -12.43
C VAL A 287 -15.77 -5.31 -12.13
N ILE A 288 -16.79 -6.03 -11.75
CA ILE A 288 -18.10 -5.50 -11.47
C ILE A 288 -18.32 -5.59 -9.95
N TYR A 289 -18.52 -4.46 -9.32
CA TYR A 289 -19.06 -4.38 -7.98
C TYR A 289 -20.58 -4.23 -8.07
N HIS A 290 -21.26 -5.05 -7.34
CA HIS A 290 -22.70 -5.07 -7.27
C HIS A 290 -23.17 -5.01 -5.85
N ASN A 291 -24.03 -4.07 -5.52
CA ASN A 291 -24.80 -4.04 -4.29
C ASN A 291 -26.28 -3.80 -4.63
N LYS A 292 -27.12 -3.67 -3.62
CA LYS A 292 -28.57 -3.51 -3.78
C LYS A 292 -28.97 -2.33 -4.68
N ASN A 293 -28.19 -1.24 -4.66
CA ASN A 293 -28.56 0.04 -5.28
C ASN A 293 -27.62 0.44 -6.42
N ASP A 294 -26.37 -0.05 -6.41
CA ASP A 294 -25.32 0.43 -7.29
C ASP A 294 -24.60 -0.71 -8.01
N ILE A 295 -24.32 -0.50 -9.28
CA ILE A 295 -23.43 -1.32 -10.09
C ILE A 295 -22.28 -0.45 -10.55
N LYS A 296 -21.06 -0.78 -10.12
CA LYS A 296 -19.83 -0.11 -10.56
C LYS A 296 -18.99 -1.09 -11.34
N MET A 297 -18.53 -0.71 -12.50
CA MET A 297 -17.73 -1.58 -13.35
C MET A 297 -16.46 -0.86 -13.82
N PHE A 298 -15.35 -1.53 -13.65
CA PHE A 298 -14.09 -1.22 -14.32
C PHE A 298 -13.90 -2.21 -15.46
N SER A 299 -13.62 -1.73 -16.66
CA SER A 299 -13.27 -2.58 -17.78
C SER A 299 -12.03 -2.07 -18.49
N TYR A 300 -11.16 -2.98 -18.91
CA TYR A 300 -9.95 -2.67 -19.64
C TYR A 300 -9.93 -3.40 -20.98
N GLU A 301 -9.63 -2.67 -22.03
CA GLU A 301 -9.43 -3.19 -23.39
C GLU A 301 -8.07 -2.77 -23.89
N GLY A 302 -7.22 -3.72 -24.25
CA GLY A 302 -5.90 -3.36 -24.76
C GLY A 302 -4.88 -4.49 -24.81
N ASN A 303 -3.64 -4.08 -24.95
CA ASN A 303 -2.47 -4.95 -24.97
C ASN A 303 -1.35 -4.34 -24.10
N SER A 304 -0.18 -4.99 -24.10
CA SER A 304 0.97 -4.61 -23.28
C SER A 304 1.50 -3.18 -23.45
N LYS A 305 1.20 -2.56 -24.54
CA LYS A 305 1.77 -1.27 -24.87
C LYS A 305 0.75 -0.15 -24.81
N LYS A 306 -0.52 -0.50 -25.02
CA LYS A 306 -1.60 0.48 -25.06
C LYS A 306 -2.95 -0.14 -24.77
N GLY A 307 -3.77 0.54 -23.99
CA GLY A 307 -5.14 0.13 -23.69
C GLY A 307 -5.98 1.26 -23.12
N ASP A 308 -7.26 0.99 -23.03
CA ASP A 308 -8.28 1.90 -22.53
C ASP A 308 -8.93 1.28 -21.29
N LEU A 309 -8.93 2.02 -20.17
CA LEU A 309 -9.66 1.67 -18.96
C LEU A 309 -10.93 2.51 -18.89
N PHE A 310 -12.05 1.87 -18.64
CA PHE A 310 -13.35 2.52 -18.51
C PHE A 310 -13.88 2.29 -17.10
N TYR A 311 -14.46 3.32 -16.53
CA TYR A 311 -15.22 3.26 -15.29
C TYR A 311 -16.66 3.66 -15.54
N THR A 312 -17.60 2.77 -15.20
CA THR A 312 -19.03 3.00 -15.32
C THR A 312 -19.74 2.85 -13.99
N GLU A 313 -20.77 3.65 -13.77
CA GLU A 313 -21.72 3.51 -12.66
C GLU A 313 -23.12 3.36 -13.22
N ASN A 314 -23.83 2.30 -12.80
CA ASN A 314 -25.19 2.01 -13.24
C ASN A 314 -25.38 2.01 -14.78
N GLY A 315 -24.34 1.55 -15.49
CA GLY A 315 -24.31 1.49 -16.95
C GLY A 315 -23.90 2.78 -17.64
N GLU A 316 -23.70 3.88 -16.90
CA GLU A 316 -23.22 5.14 -17.46
C GLU A 316 -21.69 5.24 -17.36
N LEU A 317 -21.03 5.55 -18.47
CA LEU A 317 -19.61 5.86 -18.47
C LEU A 317 -19.35 7.14 -17.66
N LYS A 318 -18.47 7.08 -16.68
CA LYS A 318 -18.05 8.24 -15.89
C LYS A 318 -16.65 8.71 -16.29
N TYR A 319 -15.72 7.77 -16.42
CA TYR A 319 -14.34 8.07 -16.77
C TYR A 319 -13.78 7.08 -17.78
N LYS A 320 -12.91 7.57 -18.63
CA LYS A 320 -12.06 6.80 -19.52
C LYS A 320 -10.60 7.18 -19.25
N VAL A 321 -9.71 6.19 -19.24
CA VAL A 321 -8.27 6.42 -19.10
C VAL A 321 -7.55 5.72 -20.26
N ASP A 322 -6.90 6.50 -21.11
CA ASP A 322 -6.00 5.98 -22.13
C ASP A 322 -4.64 5.69 -21.49
N ILE A 323 -4.19 4.46 -21.59
CA ILE A 323 -2.94 3.99 -20.97
C ILE A 323 -1.94 3.64 -22.06
N GLU A 324 -0.73 4.18 -21.97
CA GLU A 324 0.38 3.82 -22.83
C GLU A 324 1.59 3.43 -21.97
N ASN A 325 2.22 2.30 -22.30
CA ASN A 325 3.43 1.82 -21.63
C ASN A 325 4.55 1.72 -22.68
N LYS A 326 5.61 2.51 -22.51
CA LYS A 326 6.82 2.50 -23.33
C LYS A 326 8.04 2.29 -22.44
N ASN A 327 8.72 1.19 -22.61
CA ASN A 327 9.98 0.90 -21.89
C ASN A 327 9.84 1.05 -20.36
N ASN A 328 8.73 0.52 -19.81
CA ASN A 328 8.36 0.60 -18.40
C ASN A 328 7.99 2.02 -17.89
N ASN A 329 7.86 2.99 -18.78
CA ASN A 329 7.27 4.27 -18.46
C ASN A 329 5.79 4.25 -18.82
N ILE A 330 4.94 4.54 -17.85
CA ILE A 330 3.48 4.49 -18.00
C ILE A 330 2.97 5.92 -18.09
N SER A 331 2.17 6.20 -19.11
CA SER A 331 1.39 7.42 -19.22
C SER A 331 -0.08 7.10 -19.27
N MET A 332 -0.88 7.86 -18.56
CA MET A 332 -2.32 7.74 -18.48
C MET A 332 -2.95 9.11 -18.73
N ASN A 333 -3.85 9.20 -19.70
CA ASN A 333 -4.65 10.41 -19.93
C ASN A 333 -6.08 10.12 -19.47
N VAL A 334 -6.63 10.98 -18.63
CA VAL A 334 -7.93 10.79 -17.98
C VAL A 334 -8.97 11.69 -18.64
N PHE A 335 -10.09 11.11 -19.02
CA PHE A 335 -11.21 11.79 -19.67
C PHE A 335 -12.51 11.52 -18.90
N ASN A 336 -13.46 12.42 -18.99
CA ASN A 336 -14.81 12.18 -18.52
C ASN A 336 -15.68 11.50 -19.61
N ASN A 337 -16.96 11.32 -19.34
CA ASN A 337 -17.92 10.67 -20.22
C ASN A 337 -18.21 11.40 -21.55
N ILE A 338 -17.79 12.64 -21.70
CA ILE A 338 -17.92 13.45 -22.93
C ILE A 338 -16.57 13.72 -23.59
N ASP A 339 -15.58 12.85 -23.34
CA ASP A 339 -14.21 12.95 -23.86
C ASP A 339 -13.47 14.26 -23.50
N LYS A 340 -13.93 14.96 -22.45
CA LYS A 340 -13.23 16.12 -21.93
C LYS A 340 -11.99 15.68 -21.16
N ASP A 341 -10.85 16.18 -21.54
CA ASP A 341 -9.57 15.94 -20.84
C ASP A 341 -9.63 16.45 -19.39
N LEU A 342 -9.38 15.56 -18.48
CA LEU A 342 -9.29 15.82 -17.04
C LEU A 342 -7.86 15.84 -16.55
N GLY A 343 -6.88 15.49 -17.40
CA GLY A 343 -5.46 15.52 -17.08
C GLY A 343 -4.75 14.18 -17.27
N SER A 344 -3.56 14.10 -16.69
CA SER A 344 -2.67 12.96 -16.92
C SER A 344 -1.96 12.49 -15.64
N ILE A 345 -1.56 11.23 -15.69
CA ILE A 345 -0.68 10.60 -14.71
C ILE A 345 0.48 9.99 -15.47
N LYS A 346 1.71 10.23 -15.04
CA LYS A 346 2.92 9.64 -15.60
C LYS A 346 3.72 8.96 -14.50
N ILE A 347 4.24 7.79 -14.82
CA ILE A 347 5.16 7.04 -13.97
C ILE A 347 6.37 6.73 -14.83
N GLU A 348 7.49 7.35 -14.49
CA GLU A 348 8.74 7.15 -15.19
C GLU A 348 9.74 6.50 -14.25
N ARG A 349 10.51 5.58 -14.79
CA ARG A 349 11.51 4.89 -14.04
C ARG A 349 12.83 4.84 -14.80
N ASP A 350 13.89 5.13 -14.08
CA ASP A 350 15.25 4.90 -14.52
C ASP A 350 15.98 3.89 -13.59
N ILE A 351 17.24 3.67 -13.84
CA ILE A 351 18.07 2.74 -13.06
C ILE A 351 18.26 3.19 -11.61
N ASN A 352 18.11 4.49 -11.34
CA ASN A 352 18.40 5.09 -10.06
C ASN A 352 17.15 5.56 -9.31
N GLY A 353 15.95 5.37 -9.87
CA GLY A 353 14.78 5.85 -9.16
C GLY A 353 13.45 5.80 -9.90
N LEU A 354 12.48 6.46 -9.29
CA LEU A 354 11.11 6.57 -9.74
C LEU A 354 10.68 8.03 -9.77
N LEU A 355 9.98 8.43 -10.82
CA LEU A 355 9.24 9.68 -10.90
C LEU A 355 7.76 9.39 -11.09
N PHE A 356 6.92 10.00 -10.27
CA PHE A 356 5.47 10.01 -10.40
C PHE A 356 5.03 11.46 -10.64
N ASP A 357 4.21 11.70 -11.65
CA ASP A 357 3.65 13.02 -11.96
C ASP A 357 2.16 12.86 -12.28
N ALA A 358 1.30 13.49 -11.50
CA ALA A 358 -0.13 13.51 -11.71
C ALA A 358 -0.65 14.94 -11.71
N ASN A 359 -1.40 15.28 -12.75
CA ASN A 359 -2.11 16.53 -12.88
C ASN A 359 -3.54 16.22 -13.30
N LEU A 360 -4.50 16.40 -12.39
CA LEU A 360 -5.90 16.05 -12.60
C LEU A 360 -6.81 17.23 -12.25
N LYS A 361 -7.75 17.50 -13.13
CA LYS A 361 -8.82 18.48 -12.92
C LYS A 361 -10.15 17.75 -12.75
N LEU A 362 -10.64 17.72 -11.52
CA LEU A 362 -11.91 17.09 -11.15
C LEU A 362 -12.87 18.19 -10.68
N GLU A 363 -13.92 18.43 -11.44
CA GLU A 363 -14.85 19.53 -11.21
C GLU A 363 -14.13 20.89 -11.17
N ASP A 364 -14.24 21.63 -10.08
CA ASP A 364 -13.58 22.92 -9.86
C ASP A 364 -12.18 22.79 -9.23
N ASN A 365 -11.74 21.57 -8.93
CA ASN A 365 -10.48 21.31 -8.24
C ASN A 365 -9.39 20.85 -9.22
N ILE A 366 -8.17 21.31 -9.01
CA ILE A 366 -6.96 20.84 -9.69
C ILE A 366 -6.04 20.22 -8.65
N TYR A 367 -5.62 18.99 -8.94
CA TYR A 367 -4.71 18.20 -8.12
C TYR A 367 -3.41 18.01 -8.90
N GLU A 368 -2.31 18.53 -8.37
CA GLU A 368 -0.97 18.38 -8.92
C GLU A 368 -0.13 17.64 -7.87
N ILE A 369 0.42 16.47 -8.22
CA ILE A 369 1.27 15.69 -7.33
C ILE A 369 2.47 15.21 -8.12
N VAL A 370 3.66 15.57 -7.65
CA VAL A 370 4.93 15.07 -8.19
C VAL A 370 5.68 14.35 -7.08
N GLY A 371 5.99 13.09 -7.31
CA GLY A 371 6.78 12.27 -6.39
C GLY A 371 8.06 11.81 -7.07
N SER A 372 9.16 11.84 -6.36
CA SER A 372 10.41 11.24 -6.83
C SER A 372 11.09 10.44 -5.71
N SER A 373 11.70 9.34 -6.09
CA SER A 373 12.57 8.56 -5.22
C SER A 373 13.88 8.32 -5.95
N LYS A 374 15.01 8.69 -5.37
CA LYS A 374 16.35 8.52 -5.96
C LYS A 374 17.25 7.76 -5.01
N TYR A 375 17.90 6.73 -5.55
CA TYR A 375 18.86 5.91 -4.82
C TYR A 375 20.28 6.26 -5.27
N TYR A 376 21.21 6.34 -4.33
CA TYR A 376 22.60 6.66 -4.59
C TYR A 376 23.51 6.08 -3.49
N ASP A 377 24.82 6.17 -3.67
CA ASP A 377 25.84 5.65 -2.75
C ASP A 377 25.66 4.17 -2.41
N TYR A 378 25.15 3.40 -3.38
CA TYR A 378 24.89 1.98 -3.18
C TYR A 378 26.20 1.21 -2.97
N LYS A 379 26.25 0.46 -1.88
CA LYS A 379 27.29 -0.53 -1.59
C LYS A 379 26.59 -1.85 -1.27
N GLU A 380 26.85 -2.84 -2.09
CA GLU A 380 26.21 -4.15 -2.00
C GLU A 380 26.30 -4.70 -0.58
N ARG A 381 25.14 -5.04 0.02
CA ARG A 381 24.97 -5.58 1.37
C ARG A 381 25.47 -4.71 2.52
N GLU A 382 25.88 -3.48 2.25
CA GLU A 382 26.41 -2.59 3.27
C GLU A 382 25.50 -1.39 3.52
N SER A 383 25.23 -0.61 2.47
CA SER A 383 24.47 0.64 2.63
C SER A 383 23.99 1.21 1.31
N TYR A 384 23.00 2.08 1.40
CA TYR A 384 22.61 3.01 0.34
C TYR A 384 22.00 4.26 0.94
N SER A 385 21.87 5.30 0.13
CA SER A 385 21.12 6.51 0.44
C SER A 385 19.90 6.62 -0.49
N ASN A 386 18.82 7.19 0.03
CA ASN A 386 17.59 7.37 -0.71
C ASN A 386 16.98 8.73 -0.38
N ASP A 387 16.74 9.54 -1.43
CA ASP A 387 16.00 10.78 -1.33
C ASP A 387 14.61 10.58 -1.89
N ILE A 388 13.59 10.88 -1.09
CA ILE A 388 12.20 10.87 -1.50
C ILE A 388 11.67 12.29 -1.40
N THR A 389 11.12 12.81 -2.50
CA THR A 389 10.48 14.11 -2.53
C THR A 389 9.05 13.94 -3.02
N VAL A 390 8.09 14.52 -2.31
CA VAL A 390 6.69 14.57 -2.70
C VAL A 390 6.24 16.01 -2.69
N SER A 391 5.98 16.57 -3.87
CA SER A 391 5.40 17.91 -4.04
C SER A 391 3.92 17.75 -4.39
N PHE A 392 3.08 18.57 -3.79
CA PHE A 392 1.65 18.55 -4.06
C PHE A 392 1.05 19.95 -4.09
N LYS A 393 -0.01 20.11 -4.87
CA LYS A 393 -0.82 21.32 -4.90
C LYS A 393 -2.27 20.98 -5.18
N VAL A 394 -3.14 21.52 -4.36
CA VAL A 394 -4.59 21.45 -4.53
C VAL A 394 -5.11 22.87 -4.71
N SER A 395 -5.77 23.13 -5.83
CA SER A 395 -6.38 24.42 -6.14
C SER A 395 -7.88 24.25 -6.34
N GLU A 396 -8.68 25.20 -5.84
CA GLU A 396 -10.12 25.29 -6.04
C GLU A 396 -10.41 26.63 -6.74
N LYS A 397 -11.09 26.59 -7.89
CA LYS A 397 -11.39 27.80 -8.69
C LYS A 397 -10.17 28.70 -8.92
N GLN A 398 -9.01 28.08 -9.19
CA GLN A 398 -7.70 28.72 -9.39
C GLN A 398 -7.06 29.34 -8.14
N VAL A 399 -7.66 29.17 -6.97
CA VAL A 399 -7.04 29.58 -5.70
C VAL A 399 -6.31 28.39 -5.09
N ASN A 400 -5.04 28.57 -4.72
CA ASN A 400 -4.28 27.53 -4.00
C ASN A 400 -4.89 27.28 -2.63
N VAL A 401 -5.50 26.11 -2.45
CA VAL A 401 -6.04 25.68 -1.16
C VAL A 401 -4.92 25.23 -0.25
N VAL A 402 -4.05 24.36 -0.75
CA VAL A 402 -2.84 23.91 -0.06
C VAL A 402 -1.83 23.43 -1.09
N SER A 403 -0.58 23.79 -0.89
CA SER A 403 0.54 23.26 -1.65
C SER A 403 1.73 23.02 -0.74
N GLY A 404 2.60 22.13 -1.14
CA GLY A 404 3.79 21.87 -0.35
C GLY A 404 4.71 20.83 -0.96
N GLU A 405 5.82 20.66 -0.27
CA GLU A 405 6.82 19.67 -0.55
C GLU A 405 7.21 18.96 0.75
N ILE A 406 7.32 17.66 0.70
CA ILE A 406 7.83 16.84 1.79
C ILE A 406 9.08 16.12 1.26
N VAL A 407 10.19 16.31 1.93
CA VAL A 407 11.48 15.72 1.56
C VAL A 407 11.94 14.77 2.66
N PHE A 408 12.27 13.56 2.28
CA PHE A 408 12.92 12.58 3.13
C PHE A 408 14.31 12.30 2.57
N ASN A 409 15.33 12.40 3.42
CA ASN A 409 16.67 11.98 3.09
C ASN A 409 17.03 10.83 4.03
N ASN A 410 17.22 9.64 3.47
CA ASN A 410 17.46 8.43 4.21
C ASN A 410 18.85 7.87 3.93
N LYS A 411 19.46 7.30 4.95
CA LYS A 411 20.64 6.46 4.85
C LYS A 411 20.36 5.12 5.49
N VAL A 412 20.40 4.07 4.70
CA VAL A 412 20.19 2.70 5.14
C VAL A 412 21.56 2.03 5.26
N LYS A 413 21.80 1.38 6.38
CA LYS A 413 23.07 0.69 6.66
C LYS A 413 22.80 -0.68 7.26
N ALA A 414 23.52 -1.70 6.83
CA ALA A 414 23.64 -2.92 7.61
C ALA A 414 24.31 -2.59 8.96
N SER A 415 23.77 -3.15 10.02
CA SER A 415 24.28 -2.94 11.39
C SER A 415 24.71 -4.27 11.99
N SER A 416 25.60 -4.25 12.96
CA SER A 416 26.00 -5.47 13.66
C SER A 416 25.02 -5.87 14.76
N GLU A 417 24.47 -4.90 15.48
CA GLU A 417 23.56 -5.13 16.63
C GLU A 417 22.79 -3.85 16.96
N ILE A 418 21.65 -3.99 17.65
CA ILE A 418 20.97 -2.87 18.30
C ILE A 418 21.51 -2.74 19.72
N ASN A 419 22.32 -1.71 19.96
CA ASN A 419 23.01 -1.47 21.22
C ASN A 419 22.23 -0.56 22.20
N GLU A 420 20.91 -0.40 22.02
CA GLU A 420 20.13 0.36 23.00
C GLU A 420 19.97 -0.48 24.27
N GLU A 421 20.55 -0.01 25.36
CA GLU A 421 20.42 -0.62 26.68
C GLU A 421 19.31 0.06 27.46
N ILE A 422 18.47 -0.74 28.09
CA ILE A 422 17.42 -0.27 28.99
C ILE A 422 17.93 -0.40 30.43
N ASP A 423 18.52 0.64 30.98
CA ASP A 423 19.08 0.62 32.34
C ASP A 423 17.98 0.46 33.41
N LYS A 424 16.83 1.10 33.21
CA LYS A 424 15.70 1.06 34.15
C LYS A 424 14.36 1.08 33.42
N VAL A 425 13.48 0.22 33.86
CA VAL A 425 12.09 0.13 33.37
C VAL A 425 11.13 0.43 34.50
N ILE A 426 10.14 1.27 34.19
CA ILE A 426 9.01 1.54 35.11
C ILE A 426 7.76 0.83 34.54
N LEU A 427 7.02 0.15 35.39
CA LEU A 427 5.71 -0.36 34.99
C LEU A 427 4.74 0.83 34.83
N LYS A 428 3.93 0.81 33.78
CA LYS A 428 2.92 1.86 33.51
C LYS A 428 2.03 2.12 34.74
N SER A 429 1.67 1.07 35.48
CA SER A 429 0.89 1.16 36.71
C SER A 429 1.60 1.86 37.90
N LYS A 430 2.89 2.12 37.79
CA LYS A 430 3.68 2.81 38.80
C LYS A 430 4.00 4.27 38.44
N LEU A 431 3.52 4.75 37.31
CA LEU A 431 3.59 6.16 36.96
C LEU A 431 2.68 6.96 37.90
N ASP A 432 3.15 8.12 38.34
CA ASP A 432 2.33 9.04 39.09
C ASP A 432 1.21 9.65 38.22
N GLU A 433 0.21 10.20 38.87
CA GLU A 433 -0.97 10.75 38.20
C GLU A 433 -0.63 11.93 37.28
N ASP A 434 0.33 12.77 37.66
CA ASP A 434 0.77 13.93 36.86
C ASP A 434 1.46 13.47 35.56
N THR A 435 2.34 12.48 35.64
CA THR A 435 3.03 11.88 34.49
C THR A 435 2.04 11.20 33.54
N ASN A 436 1.08 10.42 34.06
CA ASN A 436 0.03 9.82 33.22
C ASN A 436 -0.81 10.90 32.51
N LYS A 437 -1.21 11.94 33.22
CA LYS A 437 -1.95 13.06 32.63
C LYS A 437 -1.17 13.79 31.54
N LYS A 438 0.14 13.97 31.70
CA LYS A 438 1.01 14.55 30.65
C LYS A 438 1.09 13.66 29.41
N LEU A 439 1.19 12.35 29.57
CA LEU A 439 1.17 11.40 28.45
C LEU A 439 -0.17 11.40 27.72
N ASP A 440 -1.28 11.39 28.46
CA ASP A 440 -2.62 11.39 27.90
C ASP A 440 -2.92 12.70 27.13
N ASN A 441 -2.33 13.82 27.58
CA ASN A 441 -2.50 15.11 26.93
C ASN A 441 -1.48 15.39 25.81
N LEU A 442 -0.44 14.57 25.65
CA LEU A 442 0.67 14.83 24.73
C LEU A 442 0.21 15.20 23.32
N TYR A 443 -0.75 14.46 22.76
CA TYR A 443 -1.29 14.74 21.43
C TYR A 443 -1.95 16.14 21.36
N ASN A 444 -2.72 16.50 22.38
CA ASN A 444 -3.37 17.80 22.43
C ASN A 444 -2.34 18.92 22.62
N ASP A 445 -1.32 18.70 23.43
CA ASP A 445 -0.24 19.67 23.65
C ASP A 445 0.56 19.95 22.36
N ILE A 446 0.88 18.90 21.60
CA ILE A 446 1.52 19.04 20.28
C ILE A 446 0.61 19.83 19.33
N LYS A 447 -0.68 19.46 19.26
CA LYS A 447 -1.67 20.15 18.42
C LYS A 447 -1.81 21.63 18.78
N GLU A 448 -1.86 21.96 20.06
CA GLU A 448 -1.95 23.36 20.51
C GLU A 448 -0.66 24.16 20.24
N ARG A 449 0.51 23.50 20.28
CA ARG A 449 1.78 24.14 19.87
C ARG A 449 1.83 24.41 18.37
N LEU A 450 1.24 23.54 17.55
CA LEU A 450 1.10 23.78 16.11
C LEU A 450 0.10 24.90 15.76
N LYS A 451 -0.78 25.28 16.68
CA LYS A 451 -1.73 26.39 16.49
C LYS A 451 -1.20 27.76 16.97
N LYS A 452 -0.16 27.77 17.80
CA LYS A 452 0.45 29.00 18.31
C LYS A 452 1.36 29.65 17.26
#